data_d0005c20158aea845768f898d29c81c2
#
_entry.id   d0005c20158aea845768f898d29c81c2
#
_cell.length_a   1.000
_cell.length_b   1.000
_cell.length_c   1.000
_cell.angle_alpha   90.00
_cell.angle_beta   90.00
_cell.angle_gamma   90.00
#
_symmetry.space_group_name_H-M   'P 1'
#
loop_
_entity.id
_entity.type
_entity.pdbx_description
1 polymer ?
#
loop_
_entity_poly.entity_id
_entity_poly.type
_entity_poly.pdbx_seq_one_letter_code
_entity_poly.pdbx_strand_id
1 'polypeptide(L)'
;MAEAAQRGTAVPDEEALVIFQNQWDVYRKFLQHDYLSNGVACSVLQRFLADDIARPFHFIDLACGDASGIAKVMRDAPVESYLGVDLSAPALALAADNLAAVNAPVTLTEADFSTVLQGLEQPADIVWISLSLHHLETDGKLEFMRGVKRALAPQGVFLAYEPTCRDGETRPAYLERFDEICRREWTALTAHEYAEAIHHVRTCDLQETATQWLELGREAGFTSAEELYCSPDDLFRLFLYRH
;
A
#
# COMPACT_ATOMS: atom_id res chain seq x y z
N MET A 1 38.16 7.16 18.42
CA MET A 1 37.31 5.99 18.48
C MET A 1 35.89 6.47 18.21
N ALA A 2 35.41 6.29 16.99
CA ALA A 2 34.09 6.69 16.56
C ALA A 2 33.18 5.47 16.66
N GLU A 3 32.20 5.55 17.55
CA GLU A 3 31.15 4.58 17.72
C GLU A 3 30.19 4.74 16.53
N ALA A 4 30.18 3.76 15.63
CA ALA A 4 29.28 3.71 14.51
C ALA A 4 27.88 3.44 15.08
N ALA A 5 26.98 4.42 14.97
CA ALA A 5 25.57 4.26 15.21
C ALA A 5 25.05 3.14 14.31
N GLN A 6 24.61 2.05 14.90
CA GLN A 6 23.83 1.02 14.23
C GLN A 6 22.52 1.67 13.77
N ARG A 7 22.40 1.86 12.47
CA ARG A 7 21.14 2.21 11.83
C ARG A 7 20.22 1.00 11.97
N GLY A 8 19.15 1.18 12.72
CA GLY A 8 18.09 0.20 12.81
C GLY A 8 17.44 0.03 11.42
N THR A 9 17.77 -1.06 10.76
CA THR A 9 16.91 -1.60 9.69
C THR A 9 15.60 -1.96 10.35
N ALA A 10 14.49 -1.42 9.87
CA ALA A 10 13.17 -1.89 10.27
C ALA A 10 13.14 -3.39 9.98
N VAL A 11 13.10 -4.19 11.05
CA VAL A 11 12.88 -5.62 10.92
C VAL A 11 11.42 -5.74 10.51
N PRO A 12 11.08 -6.39 9.38
CA PRO A 12 9.69 -6.70 9.06
C PRO A 12 9.10 -7.42 10.26
N ASP A 13 7.93 -7.01 10.70
CA ASP A 13 7.27 -7.65 11.82
C ASP A 13 7.04 -9.12 11.43
N GLU A 14 7.82 -10.03 12.02
CA GLU A 14 7.71 -11.47 11.73
C GLU A 14 6.29 -11.98 11.99
N GLU A 15 5.55 -11.35 12.92
CA GLU A 15 4.15 -11.68 13.19
C GLU A 15 3.23 -11.28 12.04
N ALA A 16 3.43 -10.11 11.42
CA ALA A 16 2.67 -9.69 10.24
C ALA A 16 2.90 -10.63 9.06
N LEU A 17 4.16 -11.03 8.82
CA LEU A 17 4.52 -12.02 7.80
C LEU A 17 3.86 -13.39 8.05
N VAL A 18 3.83 -13.87 9.29
CA VAL A 18 3.22 -15.14 9.66
C VAL A 18 1.71 -15.13 9.44
N ILE A 19 1.03 -14.02 9.73
CA ILE A 19 -0.41 -13.87 9.47
C ILE A 19 -0.67 -13.95 7.96
N PHE A 20 0.08 -13.22 7.14
CA PHE A 20 -0.05 -13.27 5.69
C PHE A 20 0.31 -14.63 5.07
N GLN A 21 1.30 -15.33 5.62
CA GLN A 21 1.75 -16.63 5.08
C GLN A 21 0.84 -17.82 5.47
N ASN A 22 0.16 -17.77 6.61
CA ASN A 22 -0.59 -18.90 7.16
C ASN A 22 -2.11 -18.74 7.11
N GLN A 23 -2.66 -17.58 6.77
CA GLN A 23 -4.10 -17.30 6.86
C GLN A 23 -4.76 -16.92 5.53
N TRP A 24 -4.45 -17.66 4.46
CA TRP A 24 -5.04 -17.43 3.13
C TRP A 24 -6.58 -17.42 3.13
N ASP A 25 -7.21 -18.21 4.00
CA ASP A 25 -8.68 -18.23 4.09
C ASP A 25 -9.24 -16.93 4.65
N VAL A 26 -8.55 -16.34 5.63
CA VAL A 26 -8.92 -15.03 6.19
C VAL A 26 -8.68 -13.92 5.15
N TYR A 27 -7.49 -13.91 4.52
CA TYR A 27 -7.16 -12.95 3.47
C TYR A 27 -8.18 -12.97 2.31
N ARG A 28 -8.56 -14.19 1.86
CA ARG A 28 -9.60 -14.33 0.83
C ARG A 28 -10.95 -13.73 1.25
N LYS A 29 -11.34 -13.83 2.53
CA LYS A 29 -12.57 -13.18 3.03
C LYS A 29 -12.46 -11.66 2.94
N PHE A 30 -11.30 -11.08 3.31
CA PHE A 30 -11.06 -9.65 3.15
C PHE A 30 -11.22 -9.19 1.70
N LEU A 31 -10.65 -9.91 0.75
CA LEU A 31 -10.77 -9.60 -0.68
C LEU A 31 -12.20 -9.80 -1.22
N GLN A 32 -12.85 -10.93 -0.89
CA GLN A 32 -14.19 -11.26 -1.40
C GLN A 32 -15.26 -10.28 -0.93
N HIS A 33 -15.14 -9.77 0.29
CA HIS A 33 -16.08 -8.83 0.89
C HIS A 33 -15.62 -7.37 0.77
N ASP A 34 -14.45 -7.12 0.19
CA ASP A 34 -13.81 -5.79 0.09
C ASP A 34 -13.81 -5.03 1.42
N TYR A 35 -13.53 -5.73 2.51
CA TYR A 35 -13.59 -5.19 3.87
C TYR A 35 -12.68 -3.99 4.12
N LEU A 36 -11.63 -3.84 3.33
CA LEU A 36 -10.67 -2.74 3.38
C LEU A 36 -10.90 -1.71 2.26
N SER A 37 -12.04 -1.80 1.53
CA SER A 37 -12.39 -0.92 0.40
C SER A 37 -11.30 -0.80 -0.68
N ASN A 38 -10.45 -1.81 -0.80
CA ASN A 38 -9.33 -1.83 -1.76
C ASN A 38 -9.83 -1.88 -3.21
N GLY A 39 -10.95 -2.56 -3.47
CA GLY A 39 -11.58 -2.59 -4.79
C GLY A 39 -12.06 -1.22 -5.25
N VAL A 40 -12.56 -0.39 -4.32
CA VAL A 40 -12.93 1.00 -4.63
C VAL A 40 -11.68 1.84 -4.88
N ALA A 41 -10.62 1.70 -4.07
CA ALA A 41 -9.35 2.39 -4.29
C ALA A 41 -8.75 2.03 -5.67
N CYS A 42 -8.77 0.76 -6.07
CA CYS A 42 -8.38 0.31 -7.41
C CYS A 42 -9.23 0.95 -8.51
N SER A 43 -10.54 1.13 -8.28
CA SER A 43 -11.43 1.81 -9.25
C SER A 43 -11.13 3.31 -9.37
N VAL A 44 -10.70 3.95 -8.29
CA VAL A 44 -10.21 5.35 -8.32
C VAL A 44 -8.90 5.43 -9.09
N LEU A 45 -7.96 4.51 -8.82
CA LEU A 45 -6.72 4.40 -9.58
C LEU A 45 -7.00 4.22 -11.08
N GLN A 46 -7.90 3.30 -11.46
CA GLN A 46 -8.25 3.07 -12.87
C GLN A 46 -8.73 4.34 -13.56
N ARG A 47 -9.60 5.11 -12.91
CA ARG A 47 -10.06 6.40 -13.45
C ARG A 47 -8.92 7.41 -13.57
N PHE A 48 -8.09 7.54 -12.54
CA PHE A 48 -6.92 8.41 -12.57
C PHE A 48 -5.99 8.06 -13.74
N LEU A 49 -5.71 6.77 -13.96
CA LEU A 49 -4.88 6.33 -15.09
C LEU A 49 -5.49 6.67 -16.44
N ALA A 50 -6.80 6.54 -16.59
CA ALA A 50 -7.52 6.85 -17.84
C ALA A 50 -7.56 8.35 -18.15
N ASP A 51 -7.73 9.19 -17.12
CA ASP A 51 -7.97 10.61 -17.26
C ASP A 51 -6.66 11.44 -17.27
N ASP A 52 -5.67 11.04 -16.45
CA ASP A 52 -4.45 11.82 -16.21
C ASP A 52 -3.19 11.21 -16.88
N ILE A 53 -3.19 9.90 -17.19
CA ILE A 53 -2.01 9.17 -17.72
C ILE A 53 -2.32 8.61 -19.11
N ALA A 54 -2.43 9.48 -20.12
CA ALA A 54 -2.82 9.08 -21.48
C ALA A 54 -1.66 8.51 -22.34
N ARG A 55 -0.58 8.02 -21.73
CA ARG A 55 0.62 7.47 -22.40
C ARG A 55 1.01 6.12 -21.78
N PRO A 56 1.80 5.29 -22.47
CA PRO A 56 2.42 4.11 -21.86
C PRO A 56 3.24 4.47 -20.61
N PHE A 57 3.23 3.61 -19.58
CA PHE A 57 3.88 3.88 -18.32
C PHE A 57 4.51 2.64 -17.69
N HIS A 58 5.57 2.86 -16.92
CA HIS A 58 6.20 1.87 -16.05
C HIS A 58 5.55 1.93 -14.67
N PHE A 59 4.94 0.81 -14.25
CA PHE A 59 4.20 0.70 -13.00
C PHE A 59 4.96 -0.16 -11.99
N ILE A 60 5.11 0.36 -10.77
CA ILE A 60 5.67 -0.36 -9.63
C ILE A 60 4.59 -0.52 -8.57
N ASP A 61 4.31 -1.76 -8.20
CA ASP A 61 3.35 -2.17 -7.16
C ASP A 61 4.12 -2.70 -5.95
N LEU A 62 4.18 -1.91 -4.91
CA LEU A 62 4.92 -2.22 -3.68
C LEU A 62 3.99 -2.85 -2.65
N ALA A 63 4.44 -3.97 -2.04
CA ALA A 63 3.61 -4.86 -1.24
C ALA A 63 2.37 -5.31 -2.02
N CYS A 64 2.60 -5.85 -3.21
CA CYS A 64 1.55 -6.13 -4.20
C CYS A 64 0.62 -7.28 -3.80
N GLY A 65 0.97 -8.09 -2.80
CA GLY A 65 0.21 -9.26 -2.39
C GLY A 65 -0.03 -10.21 -3.55
N ASP A 66 -1.27 -10.66 -3.74
CA ASP A 66 -1.71 -11.47 -4.87
C ASP A 66 -2.03 -10.64 -6.14
N ALA A 67 -1.88 -9.33 -6.10
CA ALA A 67 -2.16 -8.37 -7.17
C ALA A 67 -3.56 -8.47 -7.80
N SER A 68 -4.53 -9.17 -7.18
CA SER A 68 -5.85 -9.45 -7.79
C SER A 68 -6.67 -8.20 -8.09
N GLY A 69 -6.54 -7.15 -7.27
CA GLY A 69 -7.17 -5.84 -7.48
C GLY A 69 -6.51 -5.09 -8.64
N ILE A 70 -5.19 -4.96 -8.57
CA ILE A 70 -4.38 -4.22 -9.55
C ILE A 70 -4.39 -4.89 -10.93
N ALA A 71 -4.40 -6.22 -11.01
CA ALA A 71 -4.48 -6.94 -12.28
C ALA A 71 -5.70 -6.53 -13.12
N LYS A 72 -6.83 -6.21 -12.48
CA LYS A 72 -8.04 -5.73 -13.18
C LYS A 72 -7.83 -4.33 -13.76
N VAL A 73 -7.13 -3.46 -13.04
CA VAL A 73 -6.78 -2.11 -13.47
C VAL A 73 -5.80 -2.16 -14.64
N MET A 74 -4.76 -2.99 -14.54
CA MET A 74 -3.68 -3.06 -15.53
C MET A 74 -4.10 -3.71 -16.85
N ARG A 75 -5.15 -4.54 -16.86
CA ARG A 75 -5.63 -5.23 -18.07
C ARG A 75 -5.97 -4.27 -19.21
N ASP A 76 -6.60 -3.14 -18.87
CA ASP A 76 -7.12 -2.18 -19.83
C ASP A 76 -6.26 -0.90 -19.90
N ALA A 77 -5.20 -0.83 -19.10
CA ALA A 77 -4.30 0.31 -19.05
C ALA A 77 -3.13 0.17 -20.04
N PRO A 78 -2.56 1.27 -20.56
CA PRO A 78 -1.41 1.24 -21.45
C PRO A 78 -0.09 1.00 -20.67
N VAL A 79 0.00 -0.13 -19.98
CA VAL A 79 1.18 -0.52 -19.20
C VAL A 79 2.32 -0.87 -20.13
N GLU A 80 3.50 -0.27 -19.94
CA GLU A 80 4.73 -0.61 -20.65
C GLU A 80 5.51 -1.69 -19.92
N SER A 81 5.56 -1.65 -18.59
CA SER A 81 6.05 -2.71 -17.72
C SER A 81 5.41 -2.66 -16.35
N TYR A 82 5.31 -3.80 -15.69
CA TYR A 82 4.84 -3.96 -14.33
C TYR A 82 5.92 -4.63 -13.47
N LEU A 83 6.25 -4.02 -12.34
CA LEU A 83 7.08 -4.61 -11.30
C LEU A 83 6.24 -4.75 -10.03
N GLY A 84 5.98 -5.99 -9.60
CA GLY A 84 5.36 -6.30 -8.31
C GLY A 84 6.40 -6.75 -7.30
N VAL A 85 6.32 -6.21 -6.09
CA VAL A 85 7.24 -6.52 -4.99
C VAL A 85 6.43 -6.92 -3.78
N ASP A 86 6.75 -8.07 -3.19
CA ASP A 86 6.15 -8.53 -1.93
C ASP A 86 7.12 -9.41 -1.15
N LEU A 87 6.93 -9.52 0.16
CA LEU A 87 7.72 -10.42 1.03
C LEU A 87 7.21 -11.87 0.99
N SER A 88 5.99 -12.09 0.50
CA SER A 88 5.31 -13.37 0.52
C SER A 88 5.46 -14.10 -0.81
N ALA A 89 6.37 -15.08 -0.89
CA ALA A 89 6.47 -15.94 -2.08
C ALA A 89 5.15 -16.63 -2.47
N PRO A 90 4.30 -17.12 -1.52
CA PRO A 90 2.97 -17.63 -1.86
C PRO A 90 2.04 -16.58 -2.49
N ALA A 91 2.09 -15.31 -2.03
CA ALA A 91 1.33 -14.22 -2.62
C ALA A 91 1.79 -13.94 -4.05
N LEU A 92 3.10 -13.87 -4.27
CA LEU A 92 3.69 -13.65 -5.60
C LEU A 92 3.34 -14.77 -6.60
N ALA A 93 3.22 -16.02 -6.13
CA ALA A 93 2.76 -17.12 -6.98
C ALA A 93 1.33 -16.88 -7.49
N LEU A 94 0.43 -16.40 -6.63
CA LEU A 94 -0.93 -16.01 -7.04
C LEU A 94 -0.94 -14.74 -7.90
N ALA A 95 -0.07 -13.78 -7.61
CA ALA A 95 0.09 -12.57 -8.41
C ALA A 95 0.48 -12.92 -9.87
N ALA A 96 1.35 -13.91 -10.08
CA ALA A 96 1.73 -14.38 -11.41
C ALA A 96 0.50 -14.87 -12.21
N ASP A 97 -0.38 -15.63 -11.57
CA ASP A 97 -1.62 -16.12 -12.19
C ASP A 97 -2.60 -14.97 -12.48
N ASN A 98 -2.79 -14.06 -11.52
CA ASN A 98 -3.70 -12.93 -11.65
C ASN A 98 -3.25 -11.94 -12.74
N LEU A 99 -1.94 -11.72 -12.88
CA LEU A 99 -1.35 -10.80 -13.84
C LEU A 99 -1.14 -11.41 -15.23
N ALA A 100 -1.40 -12.71 -15.43
CA ALA A 100 -1.17 -13.40 -16.71
C ALA A 100 -1.92 -12.79 -17.91
N ALA A 101 -3.02 -12.06 -17.65
CA ALA A 101 -3.81 -11.37 -18.68
C ALA A 101 -3.36 -9.93 -18.96
N VAL A 102 -2.35 -9.42 -18.25
CA VAL A 102 -1.80 -8.08 -18.48
C VAL A 102 -0.91 -8.12 -19.72
N ASN A 103 -1.16 -7.24 -20.67
CA ASN A 103 -0.42 -7.23 -21.95
C ASN A 103 0.85 -6.37 -21.85
N ALA A 104 1.72 -6.70 -20.90
CA ALA A 104 3.01 -6.05 -20.68
C ALA A 104 3.99 -7.03 -20.03
N PRO A 105 5.31 -6.80 -20.10
CA PRO A 105 6.28 -7.51 -19.28
C PRO A 105 5.96 -7.34 -17.78
N VAL A 106 5.80 -8.47 -17.08
CA VAL A 106 5.55 -8.53 -15.63
C VAL A 106 6.79 -9.13 -14.96
N THR A 107 7.32 -8.42 -13.98
CA THR A 107 8.38 -8.88 -13.08
C THR A 107 7.84 -8.95 -11.67
N LEU A 108 8.04 -10.06 -10.98
CA LEU A 108 7.67 -10.25 -9.57
C LEU A 108 8.93 -10.52 -8.76
N THR A 109 9.10 -9.79 -7.67
CA THR A 109 10.31 -9.84 -6.84
C THR A 109 9.94 -10.07 -5.38
N GLU A 110 10.48 -11.13 -4.79
CA GLU A 110 10.40 -11.37 -3.35
C GLU A 110 11.44 -10.48 -2.64
N ALA A 111 10.98 -9.37 -2.08
CA ALA A 111 11.83 -8.40 -1.40
C ALA A 111 11.02 -7.49 -0.48
N ASP A 112 11.71 -6.85 0.46
CA ASP A 112 11.17 -5.74 1.23
C ASP A 112 11.01 -4.51 0.30
N PHE A 113 9.80 -3.97 0.23
CA PHE A 113 9.45 -2.81 -0.60
C PHE A 113 10.34 -1.58 -0.32
N SER A 114 10.85 -1.44 0.93
CA SER A 114 11.71 -0.32 1.30
C SER A 114 13.08 -0.37 0.65
N THR A 115 13.54 -1.54 0.20
CA THR A 115 14.88 -1.75 -0.33
C THR A 115 14.95 -1.70 -1.86
N VAL A 116 13.86 -2.05 -2.53
CA VAL A 116 13.86 -2.28 -3.99
C VAL A 116 14.05 -1.01 -4.81
N LEU A 117 13.63 0.14 -4.28
CA LEU A 117 13.66 1.42 -5.01
C LEU A 117 15.08 1.92 -5.35
N GLN A 118 16.12 1.44 -4.65
CA GLN A 118 17.50 1.85 -4.87
C GLN A 118 18.17 1.16 -6.07
N GLY A 119 17.60 0.04 -6.52
CA GLY A 119 18.16 -0.80 -7.57
C GLY A 119 17.39 -0.76 -8.90
N LEU A 120 16.50 0.19 -9.10
CA LEU A 120 15.70 0.28 -10.32
C LEU A 120 16.58 0.59 -11.54
N GLU A 121 16.41 -0.16 -12.61
CA GLU A 121 17.15 0.04 -13.88
C GLU A 121 16.65 1.29 -14.63
N GLN A 122 15.39 1.68 -14.39
CA GLN A 122 14.76 2.84 -15.02
C GLN A 122 13.81 3.55 -14.04
N PRO A 123 13.61 4.86 -14.21
CA PRO A 123 12.64 5.60 -13.39
C PRO A 123 11.21 5.08 -13.59
N ALA A 124 10.43 5.08 -12.52
CA ALA A 124 9.02 4.72 -12.55
C ALA A 124 8.15 5.91 -12.96
N ASP A 125 7.13 5.65 -13.79
CA ASP A 125 6.09 6.65 -14.02
C ASP A 125 5.06 6.66 -12.88
N ILE A 126 4.77 5.48 -12.35
CA ILE A 126 3.79 5.30 -11.29
C ILE A 126 4.35 4.35 -10.25
N VAL A 127 4.34 4.78 -9.00
CA VAL A 127 4.56 3.92 -7.83
C VAL A 127 3.26 3.84 -7.06
N TRP A 128 2.81 2.65 -6.77
CA TRP A 128 1.63 2.34 -5.99
C TRP A 128 2.01 1.54 -4.75
N ILE A 129 1.39 1.85 -3.62
CA ILE A 129 1.39 1.02 -2.41
C ILE A 129 0.00 1.06 -1.79
N SER A 130 -0.47 -0.06 -1.28
CA SER A 130 -1.74 -0.11 -0.57
C SER A 130 -1.64 -0.95 0.69
N LEU A 131 -2.17 -0.42 1.79
CA LEU A 131 -2.34 -1.11 3.07
C LEU A 131 -1.03 -1.73 3.60
N SER A 132 0.08 -1.00 3.48
CA SER A 132 1.40 -1.49 3.88
C SER A 132 2.34 -0.43 4.46
N LEU A 133 2.24 0.82 3.99
CA LEU A 133 3.15 1.87 4.45
C LEU A 133 2.92 2.26 5.92
N HIS A 134 1.71 2.03 6.43
CA HIS A 134 1.36 2.27 7.83
C HIS A 134 2.11 1.38 8.82
N HIS A 135 2.78 0.31 8.39
CA HIS A 135 3.63 -0.50 9.27
C HIS A 135 4.97 0.17 9.61
N LEU A 136 5.37 1.21 8.88
CA LEU A 136 6.58 1.96 9.20
C LEU A 136 6.29 3.04 10.25
N GLU A 137 7.28 3.32 11.11
CA GLU A 137 7.27 4.53 11.93
C GLU A 137 7.27 5.79 11.04
N THR A 138 6.84 6.93 11.57
CA THR A 138 6.71 8.19 10.80
C THR A 138 8.00 8.59 10.09
N ASP A 139 9.16 8.47 10.75
CA ASP A 139 10.47 8.74 10.13
C ASP A 139 10.79 7.75 9.00
N GLY A 140 10.39 6.48 9.17
CA GLY A 140 10.53 5.44 8.16
C GLY A 140 9.66 5.72 6.92
N LYS A 141 8.42 6.16 7.12
CA LYS A 141 7.52 6.61 6.04
C LYS A 141 8.14 7.76 5.26
N LEU A 142 8.68 8.76 5.97
CA LEU A 142 9.31 9.92 5.34
C LEU A 142 10.52 9.51 4.48
N GLU A 143 11.41 8.66 5.02
CA GLU A 143 12.58 8.21 4.25
C GLU A 143 12.19 7.33 3.06
N PHE A 144 11.18 6.46 3.24
CA PHE A 144 10.61 5.69 2.14
C PHE A 144 10.05 6.60 1.04
N MET A 145 9.24 7.62 1.37
CA MET A 145 8.67 8.56 0.41
C MET A 145 9.75 9.38 -0.31
N ARG A 146 10.86 9.72 0.37
CA ARG A 146 12.05 10.30 -0.28
C ARG A 146 12.69 9.32 -1.29
N GLY A 147 12.72 8.05 -0.94
CA GLY A 147 13.17 6.97 -1.84
C GLY A 147 12.29 6.88 -3.09
N VAL A 148 10.98 6.85 -2.90
CA VAL A 148 10.01 6.86 -4.00
C VAL A 148 10.22 8.07 -4.90
N LYS A 149 10.34 9.28 -4.33
CA LYS A 149 10.56 10.49 -5.13
C LYS A 149 11.81 10.42 -5.99
N ARG A 150 12.91 9.85 -5.47
CA ARG A 150 14.16 9.65 -6.26
C ARG A 150 13.98 8.63 -7.39
N ALA A 151 13.10 7.65 -7.20
CA ALA A 151 12.83 6.58 -8.15
C ALA A 151 11.87 6.99 -9.28
N LEU A 152 11.10 8.06 -9.08
CA LEU A 152 10.11 8.51 -10.05
C LEU A 152 10.76 9.27 -11.23
N ALA A 153 10.17 9.09 -12.41
CA ALA A 153 10.40 9.95 -13.57
C ALA A 153 9.97 11.41 -13.28
N PRO A 154 10.45 12.41 -14.05
CA PRO A 154 10.13 13.83 -13.80
C PRO A 154 8.63 14.19 -13.76
N GLN A 155 7.78 13.39 -14.40
CA GLN A 155 6.31 13.52 -14.35
C GLN A 155 5.65 12.35 -13.64
N GLY A 156 6.43 11.57 -12.89
CA GLY A 156 5.97 10.40 -12.18
C GLY A 156 5.11 10.78 -10.99
N VAL A 157 4.30 9.82 -10.57
CA VAL A 157 3.39 9.97 -9.43
C VAL A 157 3.54 8.82 -8.45
N PHE A 158 3.32 9.13 -7.19
CA PHE A 158 3.19 8.16 -6.12
C PHE A 158 1.76 8.15 -5.59
N LEU A 159 1.15 6.98 -5.49
CA LEU A 159 -0.17 6.80 -4.90
C LEU A 159 -0.07 5.86 -3.70
N ALA A 160 -0.63 6.27 -2.57
CA ALA A 160 -0.66 5.49 -1.35
C ALA A 160 -2.09 5.37 -0.82
N TYR A 161 -2.58 4.14 -0.66
CA TYR A 161 -3.87 3.84 -0.06
C TYR A 161 -3.68 3.25 1.32
N GLU A 162 -4.05 4.00 2.37
CA GLU A 162 -3.64 3.67 3.74
C GLU A 162 -4.76 3.91 4.77
N PRO A 163 -4.77 3.14 5.88
CA PRO A 163 -5.61 3.45 7.03
C PRO A 163 -5.19 4.80 7.62
N THR A 164 -6.20 5.64 7.91
CA THR A 164 -5.94 7.05 8.19
C THR A 164 -6.83 7.54 9.33
N CYS A 165 -6.21 8.14 10.35
CA CYS A 165 -6.92 8.86 11.41
C CYS A 165 -7.55 10.15 10.89
N ARG A 166 -8.63 10.60 11.51
CA ARG A 166 -9.15 11.95 11.29
C ARG A 166 -8.19 12.98 11.87
N ASP A 167 -8.18 14.16 11.29
CA ASP A 167 -7.42 15.26 11.89
C ASP A 167 -7.94 15.57 13.31
N GLY A 168 -7.00 15.60 14.26
CA GLY A 168 -7.30 15.76 15.68
C GLY A 168 -7.76 14.47 16.40
N GLU A 169 -7.93 13.36 15.68
CA GLU A 169 -8.22 12.05 16.29
C GLU A 169 -6.93 11.44 16.85
N THR A 170 -6.99 10.93 18.07
CA THR A 170 -5.88 10.16 18.62
C THR A 170 -5.92 8.72 18.12
N ARG A 171 -4.76 8.06 18.05
CA ARG A 171 -4.69 6.64 17.66
C ARG A 171 -5.62 5.74 18.50
N PRO A 172 -5.71 5.86 19.84
CA PRO A 172 -6.69 5.10 20.61
C PRO A 172 -8.14 5.32 20.16
N ALA A 173 -8.54 6.57 19.89
CA ALA A 173 -9.90 6.88 19.42
C ALA A 173 -10.16 6.30 18.01
N TYR A 174 -9.16 6.36 17.12
CA TYR A 174 -9.23 5.68 15.81
C TYR A 174 -9.44 4.17 15.98
N LEU A 175 -8.65 3.51 16.84
CA LEU A 175 -8.76 2.06 17.06
C LEU A 175 -10.10 1.64 17.65
N GLU A 176 -10.71 2.45 18.52
CA GLU A 176 -12.06 2.21 19.02
C GLU A 176 -13.09 2.33 17.90
N ARG A 177 -13.03 3.39 17.10
CA ARG A 177 -13.92 3.62 15.95
C ARG A 177 -13.74 2.52 14.89
N PHE A 178 -12.51 2.12 14.62
CA PHE A 178 -12.18 1.02 13.71
C PHE A 178 -12.83 -0.29 14.17
N ASP A 179 -12.60 -0.68 15.44
CA ASP A 179 -13.17 -1.91 16.01
C ASP A 179 -14.72 -1.89 15.98
N GLU A 180 -15.35 -0.75 16.30
CA GLU A 180 -16.81 -0.60 16.26
C GLU A 180 -17.36 -0.82 14.83
N ILE A 181 -16.75 -0.19 13.84
CA ILE A 181 -17.16 -0.31 12.44
C ILE A 181 -16.93 -1.73 11.92
N CYS A 182 -15.73 -2.27 12.11
CA CYS A 182 -15.37 -3.59 11.63
C CYS A 182 -16.20 -4.71 12.28
N ARG A 183 -16.52 -4.59 13.55
CA ARG A 183 -17.40 -5.54 14.26
C ARG A 183 -18.78 -5.63 13.61
N ARG A 184 -19.27 -4.55 13.05
CA ARG A 184 -20.56 -4.49 12.35
C ARG A 184 -20.46 -5.01 10.92
N GLU A 185 -19.35 -4.70 10.24
CA GLU A 185 -19.21 -4.94 8.80
C GLU A 185 -18.55 -6.29 8.47
N TRP A 186 -17.58 -6.75 9.26
CA TRP A 186 -16.78 -7.95 8.97
C TRP A 186 -17.47 -9.26 9.38
N THR A 187 -18.70 -9.44 8.90
CA THR A 187 -19.61 -10.51 9.35
C THR A 187 -19.25 -11.91 8.83
N ALA A 188 -18.38 -12.02 7.82
CA ALA A 188 -17.91 -13.32 7.32
C ALA A 188 -16.75 -13.91 8.14
N LEU A 189 -16.15 -13.12 9.04
CA LEU A 189 -15.10 -13.59 9.93
C LEU A 189 -15.70 -14.34 11.13
N THR A 190 -15.04 -15.43 11.53
CA THR A 190 -15.30 -16.04 12.84
C THR A 190 -14.83 -15.12 13.95
N ALA A 191 -15.29 -15.36 15.19
CA ALA A 191 -14.85 -14.57 16.33
C ALA A 191 -13.31 -14.63 16.57
N HIS A 192 -12.68 -15.75 16.23
CA HIS A 192 -11.23 -15.93 16.32
C HIS A 192 -10.50 -15.12 15.25
N GLU A 193 -10.88 -15.26 13.97
CA GLU A 193 -10.31 -14.49 12.85
C GLU A 193 -10.45 -12.99 13.06
N TYR A 194 -11.62 -12.55 13.55
CA TYR A 194 -11.84 -11.16 13.91
C TYR A 194 -10.89 -10.66 15.01
N ALA A 195 -10.75 -11.45 16.08
CA ALA A 195 -9.88 -11.08 17.20
C ALA A 195 -8.41 -10.97 16.77
N GLU A 196 -7.94 -11.89 15.92
CA GLU A 196 -6.58 -11.84 15.36
C GLU A 196 -6.38 -10.62 14.45
N ALA A 197 -7.32 -10.33 13.56
CA ALA A 197 -7.24 -9.15 12.69
C ALA A 197 -7.21 -7.84 13.49
N ILE A 198 -8.07 -7.69 14.51
CA ILE A 198 -8.07 -6.51 15.38
C ILE A 198 -6.79 -6.44 16.24
N HIS A 199 -6.28 -7.58 16.68
CA HIS A 199 -5.01 -7.62 17.41
C HIS A 199 -3.87 -7.09 16.53
N HIS A 200 -3.78 -7.54 15.27
CA HIS A 200 -2.81 -7.03 14.30
C HIS A 200 -2.90 -5.50 14.14
N VAL A 201 -4.08 -4.98 13.84
CA VAL A 201 -4.30 -3.53 13.69
C VAL A 201 -3.87 -2.75 14.94
N ARG A 202 -4.11 -3.30 16.13
CA ARG A 202 -3.75 -2.64 17.39
C ARG A 202 -2.26 -2.65 17.68
N THR A 203 -1.54 -3.67 17.21
CA THR A 203 -0.12 -3.88 17.53
C THR A 203 0.82 -3.41 16.43
N CYS A 204 0.44 -3.57 15.16
CA CYS A 204 1.33 -3.39 14.02
C CYS A 204 1.06 -2.11 13.20
N ASP A 205 -0.17 -1.57 13.24
CA ASP A 205 -0.51 -0.43 12.39
C ASP A 205 -0.24 0.90 13.09
N LEU A 206 0.48 1.77 12.40
CA LEU A 206 0.87 3.11 12.85
C LEU A 206 0.23 4.14 11.91
N GLN A 207 -1.06 4.43 12.16
CA GLN A 207 -1.84 5.32 11.32
C GLN A 207 -1.44 6.79 11.51
N GLU A 208 -1.26 7.50 10.41
CA GLU A 208 -1.17 8.96 10.38
C GLU A 208 -2.57 9.59 10.19
N THR A 209 -2.70 10.88 10.49
CA THR A 209 -3.88 11.66 10.09
C THR A 209 -3.81 12.03 8.61
N ALA A 210 -4.94 12.46 8.02
CA ALA A 210 -4.95 12.93 6.64
C ALA A 210 -3.96 14.08 6.41
N THR A 211 -3.93 15.06 7.32
CA THR A 211 -2.97 16.17 7.25
C THR A 211 -1.52 15.68 7.35
N GLN A 212 -1.21 14.72 8.23
CA GLN A 212 0.15 14.17 8.37
C GLN A 212 0.61 13.44 7.11
N TRP A 213 -0.25 12.64 6.46
CA TRP A 213 0.08 12.02 5.16
C TRP A 213 0.45 13.06 4.10
N LEU A 214 -0.33 14.15 4.00
CA LEU A 214 -0.03 15.23 3.05
C LEU A 214 1.27 15.99 3.41
N GLU A 215 1.55 16.19 4.70
CA GLU A 215 2.78 16.82 5.18
C GLU A 215 4.01 15.95 4.89
N LEU A 216 3.94 14.64 5.16
CA LEU A 216 5.00 13.69 4.80
C LEU A 216 5.37 13.78 3.32
N GLY A 217 4.38 13.88 2.43
CA GLY A 217 4.64 14.09 1.00
C GLY A 217 5.41 15.38 0.70
N ARG A 218 5.00 16.49 1.33
CA ARG A 218 5.69 17.78 1.17
C ARG A 218 7.12 17.75 1.72
N GLU A 219 7.31 17.15 2.90
CA GLU A 219 8.62 16.99 3.54
C GLU A 219 9.55 16.04 2.76
N ALA A 220 8.98 15.03 2.09
CA ALA A 220 9.71 14.18 1.17
C ALA A 220 10.13 14.90 -0.10
N GLY A 221 9.58 16.11 -0.37
CA GLY A 221 9.92 17.00 -1.47
C GLY A 221 9.05 16.82 -2.72
N PHE A 222 7.88 16.19 -2.62
CA PHE A 222 6.89 16.19 -3.71
C PHE A 222 6.36 17.60 -3.96
N THR A 223 6.09 17.94 -5.23
CA THR A 223 5.62 19.28 -5.62
C THR A 223 4.16 19.49 -5.24
N SER A 224 3.37 18.44 -5.21
CA SER A 224 2.00 18.46 -4.68
C SER A 224 1.67 17.17 -3.94
N ALA A 225 0.76 17.28 -2.97
CA ALA A 225 0.18 16.18 -2.22
C ALA A 225 -1.32 16.46 -2.06
N GLU A 226 -2.17 15.52 -2.46
CA GLU A 226 -3.63 15.66 -2.41
C GLU A 226 -4.31 14.34 -2.05
N GLU A 227 -5.49 14.42 -1.48
CA GLU A 227 -6.36 13.27 -1.22
C GLU A 227 -7.26 13.06 -2.44
N LEU A 228 -7.20 11.87 -3.04
CA LEU A 228 -8.06 11.49 -4.18
C LEU A 228 -9.35 10.80 -3.74
N TYR A 229 -9.33 10.11 -2.60
CA TYR A 229 -10.47 9.34 -2.13
C TYR A 229 -10.42 9.16 -0.62
N CYS A 230 -11.59 9.19 0.00
CA CYS A 230 -11.83 8.79 1.37
C CYS A 230 -12.94 7.71 1.38
N SER A 231 -12.72 6.63 2.11
CA SER A 231 -13.72 5.57 2.25
C SER A 231 -14.97 6.10 2.99
N PRO A 232 -16.17 5.57 2.70
CA PRO A 232 -17.40 6.06 3.33
C PRO A 232 -17.44 5.97 4.85
N ASP A 233 -16.69 5.02 5.42
CA ASP A 233 -16.51 4.83 6.87
C ASP A 233 -15.42 5.73 7.47
N ASP A 234 -14.70 6.46 6.59
CA ASP A 234 -13.61 7.36 6.96
C ASP A 234 -12.46 6.65 7.70
N LEU A 235 -12.20 5.39 7.30
CA LEU A 235 -11.10 4.58 7.84
C LEU A 235 -9.88 4.58 6.92
N PHE A 236 -10.07 4.70 5.61
CA PHE A 236 -9.03 4.56 4.60
C PHE A 236 -9.06 5.74 3.63
N ARG A 237 -7.86 6.14 3.16
CA ARG A 237 -7.72 7.23 2.20
C ARG A 237 -6.68 6.90 1.13
N LEU A 238 -6.92 7.38 -0.08
CA LEU A 238 -5.99 7.35 -1.19
C LEU A 238 -5.38 8.73 -1.39
N PHE A 239 -4.07 8.78 -1.30
CA PHE A 239 -3.28 9.99 -1.51
C PHE A 239 -2.52 9.91 -2.83
N LEU A 240 -2.39 11.06 -3.50
CA LEU A 240 -1.60 11.28 -4.69
C LEU A 240 -0.49 12.29 -4.41
N TYR A 241 0.74 11.92 -4.77
CA TYR A 241 1.92 12.78 -4.68
C TYR A 241 2.55 12.91 -6.06
N ARG A 242 2.80 14.14 -6.51
CA ARG A 242 3.40 14.43 -7.82
C ARG A 242 4.88 14.82 -7.64
N HIS A 243 5.73 14.34 -8.55
CA HIS A 243 7.18 14.60 -8.54
C HIS A 243 7.53 16.09 -8.64
#